data_341d276a0b01716a7be69d98870fc3cc
#
_entry.id   341d276a0b01716a7be69d98870fc3cc
#
_cell.length_a   1.000
_cell.length_b   1.000
_cell.length_c   1.000
_cell.angle_alpha   90.00
_cell.angle_beta   90.00
_cell.angle_gamma   90.00
#
_symmetry.space_group_name_H-M   'P 1'
#
loop_
_entity.id
_entity.type
_entity.pdbx_description
1 polymer ?
#
loop_
_entity_poly.entity_id
_entity_poly.type
_entity_poly.pdbx_seq_one_letter_code
_entity_poly.pdbx_strand_id
1 'polypeptide(L)'
;MIAEIYQKKFESAGFEVVNAVTGKEVLKFALEDKFDLILLDMVLPEMSGMDVLKELRSNTQYSSDLKIIILSNLNKTDNEKEARENGANDFIGKTQYSPSELVAEVQRLLNEYSEQKKNKERSGGENIDNKCVGKKILFIEDEEVFLEMFGKKLESDGFCLEYAKNGAWGSKLATENQYDLIITDMTMPAMGGEEIIKRLKLDDKTKNIPIIVISASLIEEDIQPVRDMGVSDFYEKTRLVPSDLARRVSELLG
;
A
#
# COMPACT_ATOMS: atom_id res chain seq x y z
N MET A 1 -33.30 -5.95 -2.19
CA MET A 1 -33.88 -4.57 -2.33
C MET A 1 -32.80 -3.49 -2.35
N ILE A 2 -31.95 -3.31 -1.33
CA ILE A 2 -30.90 -2.26 -1.36
C ILE A 2 -29.81 -2.58 -2.41
N ALA A 3 -29.33 -3.82 -2.46
CA ALA A 3 -28.35 -4.25 -3.46
C ALA A 3 -28.83 -4.06 -4.90
N GLU A 4 -30.09 -4.33 -5.19
CA GLU A 4 -30.69 -4.15 -6.52
C GLU A 4 -30.75 -2.66 -6.93
N ILE A 5 -30.93 -1.75 -5.97
CA ILE A 5 -30.90 -0.31 -6.23
C ILE A 5 -29.49 0.12 -6.65
N TYR A 6 -28.48 -0.33 -5.91
CA TYR A 6 -27.09 -0.06 -6.27
C TYR A 6 -26.73 -0.69 -7.62
N GLN A 7 -27.07 -1.97 -7.83
CA GLN A 7 -26.82 -2.64 -9.10
C GLN A 7 -27.37 -1.86 -10.29
N LYS A 8 -28.67 -1.48 -10.27
CA LYS A 8 -29.28 -0.69 -11.33
C LYS A 8 -28.61 0.67 -11.55
N LYS A 9 -28.12 1.29 -10.48
CA LYS A 9 -27.43 2.57 -10.58
C LYS A 9 -26.06 2.44 -11.24
N PHE A 10 -25.29 1.43 -10.87
CA PHE A 10 -24.01 1.12 -11.50
C PHE A 10 -24.19 0.71 -12.96
N GLU A 11 -25.15 -0.17 -13.28
CA GLU A 11 -25.48 -0.55 -14.66
C GLU A 11 -25.88 0.67 -15.51
N SER A 12 -26.69 1.59 -14.94
CA SER A 12 -27.08 2.83 -15.63
C SER A 12 -25.91 3.79 -15.88
N ALA A 13 -24.83 3.64 -15.13
CA ALA A 13 -23.57 4.39 -15.29
C ALA A 13 -22.56 3.68 -16.21
N GLY A 14 -22.95 2.54 -16.81
CA GLY A 14 -22.13 1.81 -17.78
C GLY A 14 -21.22 0.72 -17.19
N PHE A 15 -21.42 0.35 -15.92
CA PHE A 15 -20.69 -0.76 -15.31
C PHE A 15 -21.38 -2.10 -15.63
N GLU A 16 -20.58 -3.13 -15.83
CA GLU A 16 -21.01 -4.51 -15.76
C GLU A 16 -20.98 -4.97 -14.29
N VAL A 17 -22.10 -5.42 -13.75
CA VAL A 17 -22.25 -5.68 -12.32
C VAL A 17 -22.64 -7.11 -12.06
N VAL A 18 -21.83 -7.81 -11.27
CA VAL A 18 -22.15 -9.12 -10.72
C VAL A 18 -22.44 -8.98 -9.23
N ASN A 19 -23.58 -9.49 -8.78
CA ASN A 19 -24.00 -9.40 -7.40
C ASN A 19 -23.74 -10.73 -6.68
N ALA A 20 -22.97 -10.69 -5.59
CA ALA A 20 -22.73 -11.81 -4.70
C ALA A 20 -23.42 -11.56 -3.35
N VAL A 21 -24.16 -12.53 -2.84
CA VAL A 21 -24.95 -12.39 -1.60
C VAL A 21 -24.26 -12.99 -0.38
N THR A 22 -23.20 -13.77 -0.57
CA THR A 22 -22.39 -14.39 0.49
C THR A 22 -20.89 -14.18 0.25
N GLY A 23 -20.09 -14.23 1.31
CA GLY A 23 -18.62 -14.16 1.18
C GLY A 23 -18.04 -15.26 0.31
N LYS A 24 -18.62 -16.48 0.35
CA LYS A 24 -18.20 -17.60 -0.50
C LYS A 24 -18.45 -17.34 -1.98
N GLU A 25 -19.57 -16.70 -2.33
CA GLU A 25 -19.85 -16.30 -3.71
C GLU A 25 -18.88 -15.23 -4.21
N VAL A 26 -18.53 -14.26 -3.35
CA VAL A 26 -17.48 -13.26 -3.68
C VAL A 26 -16.19 -13.97 -4.05
N LEU A 27 -15.71 -14.87 -3.20
CA LEU A 27 -14.47 -15.62 -3.44
C LEU A 27 -14.55 -16.47 -4.71
N LYS A 28 -15.69 -17.15 -4.93
CA LYS A 28 -15.91 -17.95 -6.13
C LYS A 28 -15.84 -17.10 -7.40
N PHE A 29 -16.60 -16.01 -7.46
CA PHE A 29 -16.62 -15.14 -8.64
C PHE A 29 -15.27 -14.51 -8.90
N ALA A 30 -14.56 -14.08 -7.86
CA ALA A 30 -13.21 -13.51 -7.98
C ALA A 30 -12.17 -14.50 -8.54
N LEU A 31 -12.43 -15.82 -8.52
CA LEU A 31 -11.60 -16.84 -9.18
C LEU A 31 -12.03 -17.11 -10.62
N GLU A 32 -13.33 -17.08 -10.91
CA GLU A 32 -13.92 -17.46 -12.20
C GLU A 32 -13.79 -16.33 -13.24
N ASP A 33 -13.89 -15.07 -12.79
CA ASP A 33 -13.91 -13.88 -13.66
C ASP A 33 -12.87 -12.83 -13.24
N LYS A 34 -12.54 -11.94 -14.19
CA LYS A 34 -11.68 -10.79 -13.94
C LYS A 34 -12.54 -9.57 -13.64
N PHE A 35 -12.45 -9.10 -12.40
CA PHE A 35 -13.10 -7.87 -11.96
C PHE A 35 -12.08 -6.74 -11.83
N ASP A 36 -12.47 -5.53 -12.18
CA ASP A 36 -11.67 -4.33 -11.93
C ASP A 36 -11.79 -3.89 -10.47
N LEU A 37 -12.94 -4.12 -9.85
CA LEU A 37 -13.27 -3.68 -8.51
C LEU A 37 -14.27 -4.64 -7.82
N ILE A 38 -14.06 -4.85 -6.51
CA ILE A 38 -15.06 -5.42 -5.60
C ILE A 38 -15.51 -4.35 -4.62
N LEU A 39 -16.82 -4.10 -4.56
CA LEU A 39 -17.46 -3.37 -3.47
C LEU A 39 -17.88 -4.38 -2.41
N LEU A 40 -17.17 -4.42 -1.30
CA LEU A 40 -17.30 -5.46 -0.29
C LEU A 40 -18.00 -4.96 0.96
N ASP A 41 -19.16 -5.51 1.26
CA ASP A 41 -19.85 -5.22 2.53
C ASP A 41 -19.11 -5.89 3.71
N MET A 42 -18.94 -5.16 4.80
CA MET A 42 -18.38 -5.71 6.04
C MET A 42 -19.26 -6.78 6.66
N VAL A 43 -20.58 -6.68 6.49
CA VAL A 43 -21.55 -7.61 7.07
C VAL A 43 -22.16 -8.48 5.99
N LEU A 44 -21.60 -9.67 5.82
CA LEU A 44 -22.09 -10.68 4.91
C LEU A 44 -22.54 -11.94 5.68
N PRO A 45 -23.51 -12.70 5.15
CA PRO A 45 -23.83 -14.01 5.69
C PRO A 45 -22.66 -15.00 5.61
N GLU A 46 -22.56 -15.91 6.56
CA GLU A 46 -21.60 -17.02 6.64
C GLU A 46 -20.12 -16.61 6.86
N MET A 47 -19.65 -15.53 6.27
CA MET A 47 -18.27 -15.07 6.35
C MET A 47 -18.26 -13.54 6.35
N SER A 48 -17.53 -12.91 7.28
CA SER A 48 -17.46 -11.45 7.33
C SER A 48 -16.71 -10.87 6.12
N GLY A 49 -17.01 -9.62 5.76
CA GLY A 49 -16.27 -8.94 4.69
C GLY A 49 -14.77 -8.83 4.98
N MET A 50 -14.39 -8.74 6.25
CA MET A 50 -12.99 -8.75 6.66
C MET A 50 -12.31 -10.10 6.37
N ASP A 51 -12.98 -11.21 6.63
CA ASP A 51 -12.44 -12.54 6.32
C ASP A 51 -12.30 -12.75 4.81
N VAL A 52 -13.28 -12.26 4.03
CA VAL A 52 -13.20 -12.25 2.56
C VAL A 52 -12.01 -11.42 2.08
N LEU A 53 -11.81 -10.22 2.63
CA LEU A 53 -10.68 -9.36 2.29
C LEU A 53 -9.34 -10.05 2.57
N LYS A 54 -9.19 -10.64 3.77
CA LYS A 54 -7.99 -11.39 4.16
C LYS A 54 -7.71 -12.54 3.20
N GLU A 55 -8.71 -13.31 2.82
CA GLU A 55 -8.57 -14.41 1.87
C GLU A 55 -8.16 -13.91 0.48
N LEU A 56 -8.83 -12.86 -0.04
CA LEU A 56 -8.50 -12.26 -1.34
C LEU A 56 -7.07 -11.71 -1.40
N ARG A 57 -6.49 -11.30 -0.27
CA ARG A 57 -5.13 -10.72 -0.21
C ARG A 57 -4.04 -11.73 0.14
N SER A 58 -4.37 -12.78 0.89
CA SER A 58 -3.39 -13.80 1.30
C SER A 58 -3.22 -14.93 0.28
N ASN A 59 -4.24 -15.23 -0.51
CA ASN A 59 -4.24 -16.34 -1.43
C ASN A 59 -3.82 -15.88 -2.85
N THR A 60 -2.72 -16.44 -3.34
CA THR A 60 -2.11 -16.08 -4.65
C THR A 60 -2.95 -16.46 -5.87
N GLN A 61 -4.05 -17.19 -5.71
CA GLN A 61 -5.00 -17.49 -6.79
C GLN A 61 -5.79 -16.25 -7.23
N TYR A 62 -5.94 -15.26 -6.34
CA TYR A 62 -6.62 -14.01 -6.67
C TYR A 62 -5.64 -12.97 -7.23
N SER A 63 -6.13 -12.10 -8.10
CA SER A 63 -5.33 -11.05 -8.68
C SER A 63 -4.89 -10.03 -7.62
N SER A 64 -3.60 -9.76 -7.54
CA SER A 64 -3.05 -8.69 -6.68
C SER A 64 -3.49 -7.29 -7.13
N ASP A 65 -3.87 -7.13 -8.41
CA ASP A 65 -4.34 -5.87 -8.99
C ASP A 65 -5.81 -5.57 -8.71
N LEU A 66 -6.57 -6.58 -8.23
CA LEU A 66 -7.99 -6.45 -7.92
C LEU A 66 -8.22 -5.37 -6.87
N LYS A 67 -8.98 -4.33 -7.22
CA LYS A 67 -9.34 -3.27 -6.30
C LYS A 67 -10.47 -3.72 -5.38
N ILE A 68 -10.32 -3.43 -4.08
CA ILE A 68 -11.33 -3.79 -3.07
C ILE A 68 -11.65 -2.52 -2.27
N ILE A 69 -12.90 -2.07 -2.37
CA ILE A 69 -13.45 -0.98 -1.57
C ILE A 69 -14.40 -1.58 -0.55
N ILE A 70 -14.16 -1.30 0.71
CA ILE A 70 -15.05 -1.74 1.79
C ILE A 70 -16.24 -0.80 1.91
N LEU A 71 -17.44 -1.36 1.97
CA LEU A 71 -18.68 -0.65 2.27
C LEU A 71 -19.11 -0.98 3.71
N SER A 72 -19.29 0.03 4.57
CA SER A 72 -19.70 -0.17 5.96
C SER A 72 -20.78 0.80 6.42
N ASN A 73 -21.66 0.32 7.31
CA ASN A 73 -22.62 1.16 8.04
C ASN A 73 -22.04 1.70 9.35
N LEU A 74 -20.86 1.23 9.78
CA LEU A 74 -20.26 1.53 11.08
C LEU A 74 -19.36 2.77 11.02
N ASN A 75 -19.24 3.45 12.16
CA ASN A 75 -18.39 4.64 12.30
C ASN A 75 -16.91 4.34 12.03
N LYS A 76 -16.26 5.30 11.39
CA LYS A 76 -15.04 5.22 10.58
C LYS A 76 -13.75 4.70 11.23
N THR A 77 -13.57 4.70 12.55
CA THR A 77 -12.20 4.72 13.08
C THR A 77 -11.50 3.36 13.16
N ASP A 78 -12.09 2.35 13.80
CA ASP A 78 -11.36 1.10 14.03
C ASP A 78 -11.46 0.12 12.88
N ASN A 79 -12.63 -0.01 12.26
CA ASN A 79 -12.84 -0.92 11.13
C ASN A 79 -12.17 -0.45 9.83
N GLU A 80 -12.08 0.87 9.60
CA GLU A 80 -11.37 1.43 8.44
C GLU A 80 -9.88 1.15 8.53
N LYS A 81 -9.28 1.37 9.72
CA LYS A 81 -7.88 1.08 9.95
C LYS A 81 -7.58 -0.40 9.72
N GLU A 82 -8.36 -1.30 10.32
CA GLU A 82 -8.19 -2.74 10.13
C GLU A 82 -8.36 -3.16 8.65
N ALA A 83 -9.33 -2.59 7.93
CA ALA A 83 -9.53 -2.89 6.52
C ALA A 83 -8.34 -2.46 5.66
N ARG A 84 -7.79 -1.25 5.89
CA ARG A 84 -6.61 -0.76 5.17
C ARG A 84 -5.37 -1.59 5.49
N GLU A 85 -5.16 -1.97 6.74
CA GLU A 85 -4.07 -2.85 7.17
C GLU A 85 -4.14 -4.24 6.52
N ASN A 86 -5.36 -4.72 6.24
CA ASN A 86 -5.57 -5.98 5.53
C ASN A 86 -5.64 -5.82 3.99
N GLY A 87 -5.28 -4.66 3.45
CA GLY A 87 -5.10 -4.45 2.02
C GLY A 87 -6.35 -4.00 1.26
N ALA A 88 -7.36 -3.43 1.92
CA ALA A 88 -8.41 -2.70 1.24
C ALA A 88 -7.82 -1.45 0.54
N ASN A 89 -8.26 -1.18 -0.68
CA ASN A 89 -7.83 -0.01 -1.42
C ASN A 89 -8.51 1.25 -0.92
N ASP A 90 -9.78 1.13 -0.50
CA ASP A 90 -10.51 2.24 0.10
C ASP A 90 -11.64 1.76 1.02
N PHE A 91 -12.25 2.71 1.74
CA PHE A 91 -13.32 2.48 2.70
C PHE A 91 -14.39 3.57 2.56
N ILE A 92 -15.64 3.15 2.34
CA ILE A 92 -16.79 4.04 2.13
C ILE A 92 -17.88 3.75 3.16
N GLY A 93 -18.30 4.78 3.88
CA GLY A 93 -19.48 4.71 4.75
C GLY A 93 -20.78 4.74 3.94
N LYS A 94 -21.59 3.68 3.98
CA LYS A 94 -22.85 3.58 3.22
C LYS A 94 -23.83 4.72 3.48
N THR A 95 -23.81 5.29 4.69
CA THR A 95 -24.72 6.37 5.08
C THR A 95 -24.25 7.75 4.62
N GLN A 96 -23.05 7.87 4.08
CA GLN A 96 -22.46 9.14 3.65
C GLN A 96 -22.83 9.52 2.22
N TYR A 97 -23.30 8.54 1.45
CA TYR A 97 -23.56 8.70 0.01
C TYR A 97 -24.94 8.18 -0.35
N SER A 98 -25.69 8.94 -1.12
CA SER A 98 -26.83 8.41 -1.88
C SER A 98 -26.33 7.40 -2.92
N PRO A 99 -27.19 6.53 -3.46
CA PRO A 99 -26.76 5.57 -4.50
C PRO A 99 -26.10 6.22 -5.73
N SER A 100 -26.53 7.42 -6.12
CA SER A 100 -25.93 8.14 -7.24
C SER A 100 -24.58 8.75 -6.90
N GLU A 101 -24.41 9.26 -5.68
CA GLU A 101 -23.13 9.79 -5.18
C GLU A 101 -22.10 8.67 -4.98
N LEU A 102 -22.55 7.48 -4.53
CA LEU A 102 -21.66 6.32 -4.42
C LEU A 102 -21.11 5.91 -5.80
N VAL A 103 -21.95 5.90 -6.84
CA VAL A 103 -21.50 5.61 -8.21
C VAL A 103 -20.45 6.64 -8.66
N ALA A 104 -20.69 7.93 -8.41
CA ALA A 104 -19.76 8.99 -8.76
C ALA A 104 -18.42 8.85 -8.02
N GLU A 105 -18.45 8.50 -6.74
CA GLU A 105 -17.27 8.29 -5.94
C GLU A 105 -16.46 7.07 -6.40
N VAL A 106 -17.12 5.96 -6.68
CA VAL A 106 -16.48 4.76 -7.23
C VAL A 106 -15.86 5.05 -8.60
N GLN A 107 -16.55 5.81 -9.46
CA GLN A 107 -16.01 6.23 -10.76
C GLN A 107 -14.75 7.10 -10.59
N ARG A 108 -14.75 8.02 -9.62
CA ARG A 108 -13.59 8.86 -9.28
C ARG A 108 -12.40 8.00 -8.85
N LEU A 109 -12.63 7.07 -7.91
CA LEU A 109 -11.59 6.16 -7.40
C LEU A 109 -11.04 5.25 -8.52
N LEU A 110 -11.89 4.69 -9.39
CA LEU A 110 -11.44 3.90 -10.52
C LEU A 110 -10.61 4.70 -11.52
N ASN A 111 -10.97 5.96 -11.76
CA ASN A 111 -10.16 6.85 -12.60
C ASN A 111 -8.79 7.11 -11.95
N GLU A 112 -8.74 7.38 -10.66
CA GLU A 112 -7.48 7.55 -9.91
C GLU A 112 -6.62 6.28 -9.95
N TYR A 113 -7.22 5.10 -9.71
CA TYR A 113 -6.51 3.83 -9.84
C TYR A 113 -6.01 3.59 -11.27
N SER A 114 -6.80 3.97 -12.28
CA SER A 114 -6.42 3.85 -13.69
C SER A 114 -5.30 4.80 -14.06
N GLU A 115 -5.30 6.03 -13.53
CA GLU A 115 -4.22 7.00 -13.74
C GLU A 115 -2.95 6.56 -13.00
N GLN A 116 -3.07 6.05 -11.78
CA GLN A 116 -1.96 5.43 -11.05
C GLN A 116 -1.42 4.21 -11.81
N LYS A 117 -2.30 3.39 -12.39
CA LYS A 117 -1.91 2.24 -13.22
C LYS A 117 -1.29 2.69 -14.53
N LYS A 118 -1.85 3.68 -15.22
CA LYS A 118 -1.27 4.28 -16.43
C LYS A 118 0.06 4.99 -16.15
N ASN A 119 0.18 5.64 -15.00
CA ASN A 119 1.44 6.21 -14.54
C ASN A 119 2.44 5.09 -14.14
N LYS A 120 1.94 3.97 -13.62
CA LYS A 120 2.72 2.76 -13.32
C LYS A 120 3.01 1.95 -14.57
N GLU A 121 2.10 1.92 -15.57
CA GLU A 121 2.26 1.28 -16.87
C GLU A 121 3.04 2.19 -17.85
N ARG A 122 2.91 3.50 -17.74
CA ARG A 122 3.83 4.47 -18.34
C ARG A 122 5.22 4.40 -17.71
N SER A 123 5.31 3.83 -16.50
CA SER A 123 6.56 3.42 -15.84
C SER A 123 6.91 1.93 -16.05
N GLY A 124 6.09 1.12 -16.75
CA GLY A 124 6.29 -0.33 -16.75
C GLY A 124 5.59 -1.13 -17.83
N GLY A 125 5.59 -0.71 -19.11
CA GLY A 125 4.94 -1.47 -20.17
C GLY A 125 5.19 -0.98 -21.58
N GLU A 126 6.34 -0.56 -21.86
CA GLU A 126 7.10 -0.73 -23.08
C GLU A 126 8.54 -0.95 -22.64
N ASN A 127 9.26 -1.89 -23.29
CA ASN A 127 10.68 -1.79 -23.49
C ASN A 127 10.99 -0.52 -24.29
N ILE A 128 10.66 0.60 -23.73
CA ILE A 128 11.44 1.81 -23.82
C ILE A 128 12.09 1.85 -22.44
N ASP A 129 13.38 1.66 -22.40
CA ASP A 129 14.30 2.07 -21.37
C ASP A 129 14.04 3.55 -20.96
N ASN A 130 12.93 3.85 -20.33
CA ASN A 130 12.87 4.84 -19.28
C ASN A 130 13.20 4.09 -17.98
N LYS A 131 14.35 3.42 -18.01
CA LYS A 131 15.19 3.27 -16.86
C LYS A 131 15.19 4.64 -16.20
N CYS A 132 14.54 4.75 -15.05
CA CYS A 132 15.06 5.66 -14.07
C CYS A 132 16.55 5.31 -14.00
N VAL A 133 17.40 6.16 -14.53
CA VAL A 133 18.85 5.91 -14.69
C VAL A 133 19.54 6.04 -13.32
N GLY A 134 18.75 6.25 -12.27
CA GLY A 134 19.19 6.43 -10.91
C GLY A 134 19.17 5.16 -10.07
N LYS A 135 19.75 5.27 -8.90
CA LYS A 135 19.75 4.23 -7.87
C LYS A 135 18.32 3.98 -7.37
N LYS A 136 17.97 2.70 -7.18
CA LYS A 136 16.62 2.28 -6.78
C LYS A 136 16.49 2.22 -5.26
N ILE A 137 15.54 2.95 -4.71
CA ILE A 137 15.30 3.07 -3.28
C ILE A 137 13.92 2.53 -2.95
N LEU A 138 13.82 1.64 -1.97
CA LEU A 138 12.55 1.25 -1.36
C LEU A 138 12.28 2.12 -0.15
N PHE A 139 11.16 2.85 -0.15
CA PHE A 139 10.74 3.68 0.95
C PHE A 139 9.50 3.08 1.64
N ILE A 140 9.66 2.63 2.88
CA ILE A 140 8.64 1.93 3.68
C ILE A 140 8.15 2.88 4.77
N GLU A 141 6.92 3.37 4.64
CA GLU A 141 6.34 4.42 5.49
C GLU A 141 4.82 4.39 5.33
N ASP A 142 4.06 4.41 6.41
CA ASP A 142 2.59 4.42 6.37
C ASP A 142 1.96 5.82 6.28
N GLU A 143 2.70 6.85 6.67
CA GLU A 143 2.26 8.24 6.57
C GLU A 143 2.47 8.82 5.15
N GLU A 144 1.38 9.00 4.41
CA GLU A 144 1.41 9.47 3.02
C GLU A 144 2.05 10.85 2.83
N VAL A 145 1.84 11.76 3.79
CA VAL A 145 2.45 13.10 3.78
C VAL A 145 3.98 13.02 3.83
N PHE A 146 4.50 12.06 4.59
CA PHE A 146 5.94 11.83 4.70
C PHE A 146 6.51 11.28 3.39
N LEU A 147 5.84 10.28 2.81
CA LEU A 147 6.21 9.73 1.50
C LEU A 147 6.24 10.80 0.41
N GLU A 148 5.22 11.66 0.35
CA GLU A 148 5.18 12.73 -0.64
C GLU A 148 6.30 13.77 -0.43
N MET A 149 6.51 14.22 0.80
CA MET A 149 7.47 15.28 1.09
C MET A 149 8.91 14.85 0.81
N PHE A 150 9.30 13.69 1.32
CA PHE A 150 10.66 13.16 1.18
C PHE A 150 10.88 12.51 -0.18
N GLY A 151 9.86 11.81 -0.69
CA GLY A 151 9.92 11.14 -1.98
C GLY A 151 10.11 12.12 -3.13
N LYS A 152 9.32 13.18 -3.20
CA LYS A 152 9.47 14.23 -4.23
C LYS A 152 10.89 14.80 -4.27
N LYS A 153 11.53 15.01 -3.11
CA LYS A 153 12.90 15.49 -3.06
C LYS A 153 13.89 14.47 -3.62
N LEU A 154 13.80 13.23 -3.19
CA LEU A 154 14.67 12.16 -3.68
C LEU A 154 14.49 11.92 -5.18
N GLU A 155 13.25 11.92 -5.70
CA GLU A 155 12.95 11.80 -7.13
C GLU A 155 13.53 12.99 -7.92
N SER A 156 13.42 14.22 -7.39
CA SER A 156 14.01 15.40 -8.03
C SER A 156 15.53 15.37 -8.10
N ASP A 157 16.17 14.62 -7.20
CA ASP A 157 17.63 14.41 -7.17
C ASP A 157 18.05 13.19 -8.04
N GLY A 158 17.10 12.58 -8.75
CA GLY A 158 17.36 11.53 -9.73
C GLY A 158 17.31 10.10 -9.21
N PHE A 159 16.84 9.87 -7.98
CA PHE A 159 16.63 8.53 -7.43
C PHE A 159 15.32 7.91 -7.90
N CYS A 160 15.31 6.59 -8.01
CA CYS A 160 14.14 5.79 -8.39
C CYS A 160 13.46 5.28 -7.14
N LEU A 161 12.27 5.74 -6.84
CA LEU A 161 11.57 5.34 -5.64
C LEU A 161 10.50 4.27 -5.90
N GLU A 162 10.46 3.29 -5.03
CA GLU A 162 9.33 2.40 -4.86
C GLU A 162 8.81 2.54 -3.42
N TYR A 163 7.49 2.65 -3.27
CA TYR A 163 6.87 2.95 -1.99
C TYR A 163 6.13 1.73 -1.43
N ALA A 164 6.30 1.48 -0.12
CA ALA A 164 5.52 0.50 0.62
C ALA A 164 4.83 1.18 1.79
N LYS A 165 3.51 1.13 1.85
CA LYS A 165 2.70 1.79 2.90
C LYS A 165 2.52 0.94 4.17
N ASN A 166 3.23 -0.17 4.31
CA ASN A 166 3.30 -0.99 5.52
C ASN A 166 4.52 -1.91 5.50
N GLY A 167 4.91 -2.37 6.68
CA GLY A 167 6.11 -3.19 6.85
C GLY A 167 6.06 -4.55 6.17
N ALA A 168 4.90 -5.22 6.17
CA ALA A 168 4.76 -6.53 5.54
C ALA A 168 4.95 -6.45 4.02
N TRP A 169 4.37 -5.43 3.39
CA TRP A 169 4.55 -5.17 1.97
C TRP A 169 5.99 -4.75 1.64
N GLY A 170 6.57 -3.87 2.47
CA GLY A 170 7.97 -3.45 2.33
C GLY A 170 8.95 -4.62 2.42
N SER A 171 8.77 -5.50 3.40
CA SER A 171 9.58 -6.71 3.55
C SER A 171 9.46 -7.64 2.34
N LYS A 172 8.25 -7.82 1.80
CA LYS A 172 8.01 -8.60 0.59
C LYS A 172 8.72 -8.00 -0.62
N LEU A 173 8.51 -6.70 -0.89
CA LEU A 173 9.16 -6.02 -2.01
C LEU A 173 10.68 -6.13 -1.94
N ALA A 174 11.26 -5.93 -0.75
CA ALA A 174 12.71 -6.01 -0.56
C ALA A 174 13.30 -7.39 -0.92
N THR A 175 12.55 -8.48 -0.71
CA THR A 175 12.99 -9.84 -1.03
C THR A 175 12.74 -10.24 -2.49
N GLU A 176 11.72 -9.65 -3.13
CA GLU A 176 11.34 -9.96 -4.52
C GLU A 176 12.07 -9.09 -5.56
N ASN A 177 12.53 -7.91 -5.18
CA ASN A 177 13.17 -6.94 -6.08
C ASN A 177 14.58 -6.58 -5.59
N GLN A 178 15.34 -5.87 -6.43
CA GLN A 178 16.66 -5.34 -6.10
C GLN A 178 16.57 -3.85 -5.81
N TYR A 179 17.15 -3.43 -4.70
CA TYR A 179 17.26 -2.03 -4.29
C TYR A 179 18.71 -1.71 -3.92
N ASP A 180 19.09 -0.46 -4.17
CA ASP A 180 20.40 0.07 -3.77
C ASP A 180 20.37 0.59 -2.33
N LEU A 181 19.18 0.97 -1.82
CA LEU A 181 18.98 1.46 -0.45
C LEU A 181 17.53 1.24 -0.01
N ILE A 182 17.35 1.02 1.28
CA ILE A 182 16.03 0.93 1.91
C ILE A 182 15.89 2.02 2.96
N ILE A 183 14.78 2.76 2.92
CA ILE A 183 14.38 3.70 3.98
C ILE A 183 13.18 3.09 4.67
N THR A 184 13.17 3.00 6.00
CA THR A 184 12.04 2.44 6.75
C THR A 184 11.70 3.27 7.98
N ASP A 185 10.41 3.46 8.22
CA ASP A 185 9.93 3.90 9.52
C ASP A 185 10.10 2.78 10.57
N MET A 186 10.39 3.19 11.81
CA MET A 186 10.43 2.27 12.96
C MET A 186 9.05 1.88 13.45
N THR A 187 8.10 2.82 13.40
CA THR A 187 6.81 2.68 14.07
C THR A 187 5.70 2.60 13.04
N MET A 188 5.43 1.40 12.58
CA MET A 188 4.32 1.11 11.67
C MET A 188 3.38 0.05 12.26
N PRO A 189 2.08 0.08 11.92
CA PRO A 189 1.13 -0.96 12.33
C PRO A 189 1.55 -2.35 11.84
N ALA A 190 1.22 -3.38 12.60
CA ALA A 190 1.41 -4.80 12.33
C ALA A 190 2.88 -5.27 12.24
N MET A 191 3.74 -4.60 11.48
CA MET A 191 5.17 -4.93 11.35
C MET A 191 5.98 -3.64 11.38
N GLY A 192 6.68 -3.38 12.46
CA GLY A 192 7.56 -2.22 12.62
C GLY A 192 8.92 -2.40 11.95
N GLY A 193 9.67 -1.30 11.85
CA GLY A 193 10.98 -1.26 11.21
C GLY A 193 11.99 -2.24 11.82
N GLU A 194 11.95 -2.45 13.13
CA GLU A 194 12.84 -3.39 13.81
C GLU A 194 12.72 -4.82 13.25
N GLU A 195 11.49 -5.30 13.06
CA GLU A 195 11.24 -6.62 12.51
C GLU A 195 11.64 -6.71 11.04
N ILE A 196 11.41 -5.65 10.27
CA ILE A 196 11.85 -5.56 8.88
C ILE A 196 13.37 -5.66 8.80
N ILE A 197 14.10 -4.85 9.58
CA ILE A 197 15.57 -4.84 9.59
C ILE A 197 16.10 -6.21 9.93
N LYS A 198 15.57 -6.87 10.97
CA LYS A 198 15.97 -8.24 11.34
C LYS A 198 15.82 -9.22 10.17
N ARG A 199 14.67 -9.19 9.47
CA ARG A 199 14.41 -10.04 8.31
C ARG A 199 15.39 -9.78 7.18
N LEU A 200 15.58 -8.50 6.84
CA LEU A 200 16.48 -8.09 5.77
C LEU A 200 17.94 -8.46 6.04
N LYS A 201 18.39 -8.37 7.28
CA LYS A 201 19.76 -8.71 7.68
C LYS A 201 20.01 -10.22 7.76
N LEU A 202 18.95 -11.03 7.83
CA LEU A 202 19.04 -12.50 7.80
C LEU A 202 19.00 -13.07 6.37
N ASP A 203 18.53 -12.34 5.39
CA ASP A 203 18.43 -12.78 4.00
C ASP A 203 19.71 -12.43 3.21
N ASP A 204 20.30 -13.42 2.57
CA ASP A 204 21.55 -13.26 1.80
C ASP A 204 21.46 -12.24 0.66
N LYS A 205 20.26 -12.01 0.11
CA LYS A 205 20.01 -11.06 -0.98
C LYS A 205 19.95 -9.60 -0.48
N THR A 206 19.50 -9.39 0.76
CA THR A 206 19.20 -8.05 1.28
C THR A 206 20.12 -7.59 2.40
N LYS A 207 20.85 -8.51 3.05
CA LYS A 207 21.71 -8.21 4.23
C LYS A 207 22.73 -7.09 4.01
N ASN A 208 23.22 -6.92 2.77
CA ASN A 208 24.20 -5.90 2.41
C ASN A 208 23.59 -4.58 1.91
N ILE A 209 22.27 -4.52 1.73
CA ILE A 209 21.61 -3.29 1.32
C ILE A 209 21.71 -2.26 2.47
N PRO A 210 22.18 -1.04 2.21
CA PRO A 210 22.18 0.02 3.21
C PRO A 210 20.75 0.36 3.62
N ILE A 211 20.54 0.52 4.93
CA ILE A 211 19.23 0.81 5.51
C ILE A 211 19.32 2.13 6.27
N ILE A 212 18.46 3.07 5.92
CA ILE A 212 18.22 4.29 6.71
C ILE A 212 16.93 4.08 7.49
N VAL A 213 16.98 4.39 8.77
CA VAL A 213 15.83 4.32 9.67
C VAL A 213 15.34 5.73 9.97
N ILE A 214 14.03 5.90 9.93
CA ILE A 214 13.35 7.14 10.34
C ILE A 214 12.41 6.78 11.49
N SER A 215 12.32 7.61 12.54
CA SER A 215 11.40 7.37 13.66
C SER A 215 10.80 8.66 14.19
N ALA A 216 9.55 8.59 14.64
CA ALA A 216 8.86 9.74 15.24
C ALA A 216 9.50 10.21 16.55
N SER A 217 10.14 9.30 17.28
CA SER A 217 10.83 9.59 18.55
C SER A 217 12.15 8.82 18.62
N LEU A 218 13.18 9.49 19.09
CA LEU A 218 14.50 8.95 19.38
C LEU A 218 14.76 9.08 20.88
N ILE A 219 14.50 8.02 21.62
CA ILE A 219 15.06 7.88 22.95
C ILE A 219 16.41 7.18 22.77
N GLU A 220 17.45 7.68 23.41
CA GLU A 220 18.84 7.21 23.23
C GLU A 220 18.97 5.70 23.52
N GLU A 221 18.11 5.17 24.40
CA GLU A 221 17.98 3.76 24.74
C GLU A 221 17.48 2.88 23.57
N ASP A 222 16.70 3.46 22.64
CA ASP A 222 16.15 2.74 21.47
C ASP A 222 17.11 2.78 20.26
N ILE A 223 18.04 3.75 20.22
CA ILE A 223 18.93 3.96 19.08
C ILE A 223 20.03 2.88 19.03
N GLN A 224 20.63 2.54 20.18
CA GLN A 224 21.75 1.61 20.21
C GLN A 224 21.37 0.20 19.70
N PRO A 225 20.24 -0.40 20.10
CA PRO A 225 19.81 -1.69 19.56
C PRO A 225 19.65 -1.66 18.03
N VAL A 226 19.14 -0.56 17.48
CA VAL A 226 18.94 -0.43 16.02
C VAL A 226 20.25 -0.26 15.28
N ARG A 227 21.21 0.48 15.84
CA ARG A 227 22.58 0.58 15.30
C ARG A 227 23.30 -0.78 15.30
N ASP A 228 23.13 -1.55 16.36
CA ASP A 228 23.71 -2.88 16.48
C ASP A 228 23.15 -3.87 15.45
N MET A 229 21.99 -3.59 14.87
CA MET A 229 21.43 -4.34 13.73
C MET A 229 22.14 -4.06 12.41
N GLY A 230 23.09 -3.12 12.37
CA GLY A 230 23.87 -2.81 11.17
C GLY A 230 23.10 -1.92 10.17
N VAL A 231 22.31 -0.98 10.65
CA VAL A 231 21.72 0.09 9.81
C VAL A 231 22.78 1.13 9.45
N SER A 232 22.63 1.76 8.30
CA SER A 232 23.60 2.73 7.78
C SER A 232 23.43 4.10 8.40
N ASP A 233 22.19 4.45 8.75
CA ASP A 233 21.91 5.72 9.42
C ASP A 233 20.53 5.71 10.10
N PHE A 234 20.29 6.75 10.93
CA PHE A 234 19.10 6.85 11.75
C PHE A 234 18.69 8.31 11.96
N TYR A 235 17.40 8.66 11.73
CA TYR A 235 16.88 10.02 11.80
C TYR A 235 15.60 10.14 12.59
N GLU A 236 15.44 11.25 13.29
CA GLU A 236 14.19 11.64 13.92
C GLU A 236 13.30 12.41 12.93
N LYS A 237 12.07 11.93 12.69
CA LYS A 237 11.11 12.53 11.74
C LYS A 237 10.91 14.03 11.98
N THR A 238 10.83 14.44 13.24
CA THR A 238 10.54 15.84 13.62
C THR A 238 11.68 16.82 13.33
N ARG A 239 12.89 16.32 13.13
CA ARG A 239 14.09 17.14 12.87
C ARG A 239 14.66 16.96 11.47
N LEU A 240 14.20 15.91 10.76
CA LEU A 240 14.69 15.59 9.44
C LEU A 240 14.05 16.51 8.39
N VAL A 241 14.88 17.12 7.56
CA VAL A 241 14.41 17.84 6.38
C VAL A 241 14.74 17.07 5.09
N PRO A 242 13.93 17.18 4.03
CA PRO A 242 14.10 16.40 2.81
C PRO A 242 15.49 16.53 2.17
N SER A 243 16.10 17.72 2.21
CA SER A 243 17.44 17.95 1.67
C SER A 243 18.56 17.22 2.42
N ASP A 244 18.43 17.03 3.74
CA ASP A 244 19.42 16.32 4.52
C ASP A 244 19.35 14.80 4.27
N LEU A 245 18.14 14.26 4.17
CA LEU A 245 17.95 12.86 3.77
C LEU A 245 18.52 12.63 2.37
N ALA A 246 18.18 13.47 1.41
CA ALA A 246 18.65 13.34 0.02
C ALA A 246 20.19 13.43 -0.08
N ARG A 247 20.81 14.36 0.65
CA ARG A 247 22.28 14.45 0.73
C ARG A 247 22.87 13.15 1.29
N ARG A 248 22.29 12.62 2.38
CA ARG A 248 22.80 11.41 3.00
C ARG A 248 22.64 10.18 2.11
N VAL A 249 21.51 10.07 1.42
CA VAL A 249 21.28 9.02 0.40
C VAL A 249 22.34 9.09 -0.70
N SER A 250 22.64 10.31 -1.21
CA SER A 250 23.70 10.51 -2.20
C SER A 250 25.07 10.06 -1.71
N GLU A 251 25.42 10.38 -0.44
CA GLU A 251 26.70 9.97 0.16
C GLU A 251 26.81 8.43 0.30
N LEU A 252 25.71 7.72 0.58
CA LEU A 252 25.70 6.27 0.73
C LEU A 252 25.74 5.53 -0.62
N LEU A 253 25.21 6.14 -1.66
CA LEU A 253 25.06 5.48 -2.97
C LEU A 253 26.13 5.90 -4.00
N GLY A 254 26.90 6.94 -3.71
CA GLY A 254 28.04 7.38 -4.53
C GLY A 254 27.61 8.23 -5.71
#